data_169c3c4281934c3a2629ec1f3eb559e1
#
_entry.id   169c3c4281934c3a2629ec1f3eb559e1
#
_cell.length_a   1.000
_cell.length_b   1.000
_cell.length_c   1.000
_cell.angle_alpha   90.00
_cell.angle_beta   90.00
_cell.angle_gamma   90.00
#
_symmetry.space_group_name_H-M   'P 1'
#
loop_
_entity.id
_entity.type
_entity.pdbx_description
1 polymer ?
#
loop_
_entity_poly.entity_id
_entity_poly.type
_entity_poly.pdbx_seq_one_letter_code
_entity_poly.pdbx_strand_id
1 'polypeptide(L)'
;MLEEKDRIDVVLVKKHYFQTRQKAKYEIEQGNVYVNGKQITKTSKIINYQDNIEIKGKTLKYVSRGGLKLEKAINSFGISLTNKICADIGASTGGFTDCMLQNGAQKVYAIDVGHSLLVEELLKNEKVVNLEGTNIKELDTNSIEKLDFISSDVSFISEIHVLPKIYELLKIKGKAVVLIKPQFAAGSQHLNKNGVVKNIKIHQKVIQNIVMFANKLGFRIIDVTYSPIKGPAGNIEYLLYVEKNENNLLDLYKMKNNALEITTEAFKELK
;
A
#
# COMPACT_ATOMS: atom_id res chain seq x y z
N MET A 1 14.58 -41.47 -4.05
CA MET A 1 14.40 -40.02 -4.37
C MET A 1 14.11 -39.31 -3.07
N LEU A 2 14.93 -38.34 -2.67
CA LEU A 2 14.64 -37.52 -1.50
C LEU A 2 13.34 -36.77 -1.79
N GLU A 3 12.33 -36.92 -0.90
CA GLU A 3 11.10 -36.14 -0.99
C GLU A 3 11.46 -34.67 -0.83
N GLU A 4 11.23 -33.89 -1.87
CA GLU A 4 11.50 -32.45 -1.83
C GLU A 4 10.46 -31.77 -0.93
N LYS A 5 10.94 -31.13 0.15
CA LYS A 5 10.11 -30.46 1.15
C LYS A 5 10.50 -28.99 1.23
N ASP A 6 9.52 -28.11 1.35
CA ASP A 6 9.76 -26.68 1.54
C ASP A 6 8.60 -26.08 2.35
N ARG A 7 8.75 -24.79 2.70
CA ARG A 7 7.69 -24.02 3.34
C ARG A 7 6.50 -23.91 2.40
N ILE A 8 5.29 -24.03 2.96
CA ILE A 8 4.06 -23.98 2.17
C ILE A 8 3.94 -22.67 1.35
N ASP A 9 4.35 -21.50 1.91
CA ASP A 9 4.32 -20.22 1.18
C ASP A 9 5.26 -20.20 -0.04
N VAL A 10 6.31 -20.99 -0.04
CA VAL A 10 7.25 -21.19 -1.17
C VAL A 10 6.67 -22.18 -2.17
N VAL A 11 6.19 -23.34 -1.69
CA VAL A 11 5.61 -24.39 -2.55
C VAL A 11 4.43 -23.86 -3.36
N LEU A 12 3.56 -23.07 -2.74
CA LEU A 12 2.39 -22.48 -3.41
C LEU A 12 2.76 -21.56 -4.57
N VAL A 13 3.87 -20.82 -4.47
CA VAL A 13 4.36 -19.97 -5.56
C VAL A 13 5.06 -20.81 -6.63
N LYS A 14 5.96 -21.72 -6.24
CA LYS A 14 6.66 -22.59 -7.18
C LYS A 14 5.71 -23.50 -7.99
N LYS A 15 4.58 -23.89 -7.40
CA LYS A 15 3.51 -24.66 -8.06
C LYS A 15 2.46 -23.79 -8.75
N HIS A 16 2.67 -22.48 -8.86
CA HIS A 16 1.79 -21.53 -9.54
C HIS A 16 0.35 -21.43 -8.98
N TYR A 17 0.11 -21.82 -7.72
CA TYR A 17 -1.17 -21.53 -7.06
C TYR A 17 -1.36 -20.03 -6.83
N PHE A 18 -0.26 -19.32 -6.53
CA PHE A 18 -0.26 -17.86 -6.36
C PHE A 18 0.99 -17.24 -7.00
N GLN A 19 0.86 -16.03 -7.50
CA GLN A 19 1.95 -15.31 -8.20
C GLN A 19 3.02 -14.81 -7.22
N THR A 20 2.65 -14.50 -5.98
CA THR A 20 3.57 -13.94 -4.99
C THR A 20 3.50 -14.66 -3.64
N ARG A 21 4.63 -14.68 -2.92
CA ARG A 21 4.66 -15.18 -1.54
C ARG A 21 3.78 -14.35 -0.60
N GLN A 22 3.59 -13.06 -0.87
CA GLN A 22 2.71 -12.21 -0.08
C GLN A 22 1.25 -12.64 -0.22
N LYS A 23 0.80 -12.93 -1.46
CA LYS A 23 -0.54 -13.48 -1.71
C LYS A 23 -0.69 -14.86 -1.08
N ALA A 24 0.29 -15.75 -1.28
CA ALA A 24 0.28 -17.07 -0.66
C ALA A 24 0.15 -17.02 0.88
N LYS A 25 0.94 -16.15 1.54
CA LYS A 25 0.86 -15.97 3.00
C LYS A 25 -0.51 -15.46 3.43
N TYR A 26 -1.06 -14.45 2.73
CA TYR A 26 -2.38 -13.93 3.02
C TYR A 26 -3.43 -15.04 2.94
N GLU A 27 -3.45 -15.83 1.88
CA GLU A 27 -4.44 -16.91 1.69
C GLU A 27 -4.29 -18.02 2.74
N ILE A 28 -3.06 -18.34 3.17
CA ILE A 28 -2.82 -19.26 4.29
C ILE A 28 -3.40 -18.70 5.59
N GLU A 29 -3.14 -17.43 5.90
CA GLU A 29 -3.62 -16.75 7.11
C GLU A 29 -5.15 -16.61 7.13
N GLN A 30 -5.79 -16.45 5.97
CA GLN A 30 -7.26 -16.47 5.82
C GLN A 30 -7.85 -17.89 5.92
N GLY A 31 -7.02 -18.95 6.00
CA GLY A 31 -7.50 -20.32 6.08
C GLY A 31 -8.01 -20.89 4.75
N ASN A 32 -7.68 -20.25 3.62
CA ASN A 32 -8.12 -20.69 2.29
C ASN A 32 -7.29 -21.86 1.74
N VAL A 33 -6.19 -22.25 2.40
CA VAL A 33 -5.26 -23.29 1.93
C VAL A 33 -5.44 -24.58 2.72
N TYR A 34 -5.63 -25.68 2.01
CA TYR A 34 -5.75 -27.02 2.56
C TYR A 34 -4.66 -27.93 1.97
N VAL A 35 -4.07 -28.76 2.82
CA VAL A 35 -3.06 -29.76 2.42
C VAL A 35 -3.53 -31.13 2.92
N ASN A 36 -3.69 -32.09 2.01
CA ASN A 36 -4.23 -33.42 2.32
C ASN A 36 -5.55 -33.36 3.12
N GLY A 37 -6.45 -32.45 2.72
CA GLY A 37 -7.76 -32.23 3.36
C GLY A 37 -7.72 -31.43 4.68
N LYS A 38 -6.53 -31.08 5.22
CA LYS A 38 -6.38 -30.31 6.46
C LYS A 38 -6.10 -28.84 6.17
N GLN A 39 -6.85 -27.95 6.82
CA GLN A 39 -6.65 -26.50 6.74
C GLN A 39 -5.28 -26.10 7.33
N ILE A 40 -4.54 -25.27 6.62
CA ILE A 40 -3.26 -24.74 7.06
C ILE A 40 -3.39 -23.23 7.25
N THR A 41 -2.99 -22.75 8.43
CA THR A 41 -2.99 -21.32 8.79
C THR A 41 -1.59 -20.76 9.13
N LYS A 42 -0.57 -21.65 9.19
CA LYS A 42 0.82 -21.25 9.47
C LYS A 42 1.64 -21.19 8.20
N THR A 43 2.08 -20.01 7.82
CA THR A 43 2.87 -19.75 6.59
C THR A 43 4.24 -20.44 6.55
N SER A 44 4.78 -20.79 7.74
CA SER A 44 6.06 -21.50 7.88
C SER A 44 5.93 -23.02 7.90
N LYS A 45 4.71 -23.59 7.73
CA LYS A 45 4.50 -25.05 7.69
C LYS A 45 5.31 -25.67 6.56
N ILE A 46 6.10 -26.70 6.88
CA ILE A 46 6.80 -27.52 5.89
C ILE A 46 5.83 -28.56 5.33
N ILE A 47 5.80 -28.69 4.01
CA ILE A 47 5.00 -29.68 3.26
C ILE A 47 5.86 -30.34 2.19
N ASN A 48 5.42 -31.51 1.69
CA ASN A 48 6.04 -32.16 0.54
C ASN A 48 5.53 -31.58 -0.77
N TYR A 49 6.35 -31.54 -1.81
CA TYR A 49 5.91 -31.16 -3.14
C TYR A 49 4.83 -32.12 -3.71
N GLN A 50 4.73 -33.35 -3.21
CA GLN A 50 3.73 -34.35 -3.65
C GLN A 50 2.40 -34.23 -2.89
N ASP A 51 2.34 -33.40 -1.83
CA ASP A 51 1.12 -33.23 -1.07
C ASP A 51 -0.02 -32.66 -1.96
N ASN A 52 -1.25 -33.14 -1.73
CA ASN A 52 -2.44 -32.60 -2.38
C ASN A 52 -2.79 -31.26 -1.78
N ILE A 53 -2.76 -30.19 -2.59
CA ILE A 53 -3.07 -28.82 -2.19
C ILE A 53 -4.39 -28.39 -2.81
N GLU A 54 -5.29 -27.87 -1.98
CA GLU A 54 -6.56 -27.33 -2.41
C GLU A 54 -6.70 -25.89 -1.90
N ILE A 55 -7.19 -24.99 -2.76
CA ILE A 55 -7.53 -23.62 -2.39
C ILE A 55 -9.06 -23.53 -2.29
N LYS A 56 -9.57 -23.13 -1.11
CA LYS A 56 -11.02 -23.05 -0.85
C LYS A 56 -11.34 -21.63 -0.38
N GLY A 57 -12.50 -21.12 -0.81
CA GLY A 57 -12.95 -19.79 -0.43
C GLY A 57 -12.64 -18.71 -1.47
N LYS A 58 -12.91 -17.46 -1.10
CA LYS A 58 -12.71 -16.30 -1.98
C LYS A 58 -11.28 -15.80 -1.83
N THR A 59 -10.49 -15.96 -2.87
CA THR A 59 -9.10 -15.50 -2.88
C THR A 59 -8.98 -13.98 -3.02
N LEU A 60 -7.81 -13.46 -2.62
CA LEU A 60 -7.48 -12.04 -2.74
C LEU A 60 -7.62 -11.56 -4.19
N LYS A 61 -8.38 -10.49 -4.37
CA LYS A 61 -8.67 -9.88 -5.67
C LYS A 61 -7.41 -9.36 -6.38
N TYR A 62 -6.42 -8.89 -5.63
CA TYR A 62 -5.21 -8.24 -6.14
C TYR A 62 -3.97 -9.15 -6.06
N VAL A 63 -2.92 -8.81 -6.80
CA VAL A 63 -1.66 -9.55 -6.79
C VAL A 63 -0.99 -9.56 -5.40
N SER A 64 -1.30 -8.59 -4.54
CA SER A 64 -0.90 -8.59 -3.14
C SER A 64 -1.94 -7.90 -2.27
N ARG A 65 -1.87 -8.13 -0.93
CA ARG A 65 -2.76 -7.51 0.06
C ARG A 65 -2.68 -5.98 0.09
N GLY A 66 -1.60 -5.39 -0.46
CA GLY A 66 -1.47 -3.94 -0.61
C GLY A 66 -2.66 -3.34 -1.34
N GLY A 67 -3.17 -3.99 -2.40
CA GLY A 67 -4.33 -3.52 -3.15
C GLY A 67 -5.57 -3.22 -2.32
N LEU A 68 -5.78 -3.95 -1.20
CA LEU A 68 -6.89 -3.69 -0.27
C LEU A 68 -6.81 -2.32 0.40
N LYS A 69 -5.59 -1.80 0.62
CA LYS A 69 -5.39 -0.47 1.20
C LYS A 69 -5.91 0.62 0.24
N LEU A 70 -5.49 0.54 -1.02
CA LEU A 70 -5.93 1.51 -2.04
C LEU A 70 -7.42 1.35 -2.36
N GLU A 71 -7.95 0.13 -2.41
CA GLU A 71 -9.38 -0.14 -2.56
C GLU A 71 -10.20 0.54 -1.45
N LYS A 72 -9.73 0.48 -0.20
CA LYS A 72 -10.36 1.19 0.92
C LYS A 72 -10.40 2.70 0.67
N ALA A 73 -9.29 3.29 0.21
CA ALA A 73 -9.25 4.72 -0.12
C ALA A 73 -10.22 5.06 -1.27
N ILE A 74 -10.20 4.28 -2.35
CA ILE A 74 -11.10 4.47 -3.50
C ILE A 74 -12.56 4.48 -3.06
N ASN A 75 -12.96 3.50 -2.26
CA ASN A 75 -14.33 3.36 -1.78
C ASN A 75 -14.71 4.45 -0.76
N SER A 76 -13.82 4.74 0.20
CA SER A 76 -14.11 5.72 1.26
C SER A 76 -14.17 7.16 0.74
N PHE A 77 -13.37 7.49 -0.27
CA PHE A 77 -13.24 8.86 -0.78
C PHE A 77 -13.96 9.08 -2.12
N GLY A 78 -14.61 8.06 -2.69
CA GLY A 78 -15.29 8.15 -3.97
C GLY A 78 -14.35 8.47 -5.14
N ILE A 79 -13.16 7.85 -5.17
CA ILE A 79 -12.14 8.11 -6.19
C ILE A 79 -12.49 7.41 -7.50
N SER A 80 -12.52 8.14 -8.61
CA SER A 80 -12.62 7.58 -9.95
C SER A 80 -11.26 7.61 -10.64
N LEU A 81 -10.81 6.45 -11.11
CA LEU A 81 -9.55 6.28 -11.85
C LEU A 81 -9.76 6.02 -13.34
N THR A 82 -11.02 5.98 -13.79
CA THR A 82 -11.36 5.72 -15.20
C THR A 82 -10.66 6.71 -16.14
N ASN A 83 -9.91 6.18 -17.09
CA ASN A 83 -9.12 6.94 -18.08
C ASN A 83 -8.07 7.87 -17.47
N LYS A 84 -7.59 7.60 -16.25
CA LYS A 84 -6.56 8.39 -15.57
C LYS A 84 -5.16 7.85 -15.84
N ILE A 85 -4.20 8.77 -15.93
CA ILE A 85 -2.77 8.48 -15.94
C ILE A 85 -2.28 8.55 -14.50
N CYS A 86 -1.79 7.43 -14.00
CA CYS A 86 -1.49 7.24 -12.60
C CYS A 86 -0.03 6.89 -12.34
N ALA A 87 0.43 7.06 -11.10
CA ALA A 87 1.67 6.43 -10.62
C ALA A 87 1.45 5.71 -9.29
N ASP A 88 2.20 4.63 -9.11
CA ASP A 88 2.32 3.84 -7.88
C ASP A 88 3.75 4.02 -7.35
N ILE A 89 3.92 4.80 -6.30
CA ILE A 89 5.23 5.07 -5.68
C ILE A 89 5.43 4.09 -4.53
N GLY A 90 6.46 3.24 -4.64
CA GLY A 90 6.66 2.07 -3.79
C GLY A 90 5.84 0.88 -4.27
N ALA A 91 5.85 0.63 -5.58
CA ALA A 91 4.99 -0.35 -6.23
C ALA A 91 5.19 -1.79 -5.73
N SER A 92 6.43 -2.15 -5.32
CA SER A 92 6.75 -3.50 -4.84
C SER A 92 6.22 -4.57 -5.81
N THR A 93 5.42 -5.53 -5.35
CA THR A 93 4.83 -6.59 -6.19
C THR A 93 3.68 -6.09 -7.08
N GLY A 94 3.26 -4.83 -6.96
CA GLY A 94 2.25 -4.21 -7.82
C GLY A 94 0.82 -4.22 -7.26
N GLY A 95 0.66 -4.33 -5.93
CA GLY A 95 -0.68 -4.38 -5.34
C GLY A 95 -1.53 -3.14 -5.61
N PHE A 96 -0.96 -1.94 -5.50
CA PHE A 96 -1.65 -0.70 -5.83
C PHE A 96 -1.79 -0.51 -7.34
N THR A 97 -0.75 -0.84 -8.11
CA THR A 97 -0.78 -0.85 -9.58
C THR A 97 -1.96 -1.67 -10.11
N ASP A 98 -2.10 -2.92 -9.65
CA ASP A 98 -3.20 -3.81 -10.02
C ASP A 98 -4.56 -3.23 -9.60
N CYS A 99 -4.66 -2.68 -8.39
CA CYS A 99 -5.87 -2.02 -7.93
C CYS A 99 -6.27 -0.84 -8.83
N MET A 100 -5.31 -0.02 -9.26
CA MET A 100 -5.57 1.10 -10.18
C MET A 100 -6.06 0.62 -11.55
N LEU A 101 -5.43 -0.41 -12.11
CA LEU A 101 -5.83 -0.99 -13.41
C LEU A 101 -7.24 -1.57 -13.36
N GLN A 102 -7.58 -2.33 -12.29
CA GLN A 102 -8.92 -2.90 -12.10
C GLN A 102 -9.98 -1.82 -11.87
N ASN A 103 -9.61 -0.60 -11.44
CA ASN A 103 -10.49 0.56 -11.31
C ASN A 103 -10.44 1.50 -12.53
N GLY A 104 -9.95 1.01 -13.68
CA GLY A 104 -10.05 1.68 -14.98
C GLY A 104 -8.94 2.67 -15.29
N ALA A 105 -7.81 2.65 -14.60
CA ALA A 105 -6.66 3.47 -14.97
C ALA A 105 -6.23 3.20 -16.42
N GLN A 106 -5.95 4.26 -17.18
CA GLN A 106 -5.48 4.19 -18.56
C GLN A 106 -4.02 3.75 -18.62
N LYS A 107 -3.19 4.28 -17.71
CA LYS A 107 -1.77 3.99 -17.61
C LYS A 107 -1.32 4.11 -16.15
N VAL A 108 -0.39 3.26 -15.73
CA VAL A 108 0.21 3.30 -14.40
C VAL A 108 1.73 3.23 -14.49
N TYR A 109 2.42 4.22 -13.98
CA TYR A 109 3.86 4.20 -13.74
C TYR A 109 4.12 3.51 -12.41
N ALA A 110 4.67 2.30 -12.43
CA ALA A 110 5.05 1.54 -11.25
C ALA A 110 6.49 1.88 -10.88
N ILE A 111 6.69 2.67 -9.83
CA ILE A 111 7.97 3.23 -9.41
C ILE A 111 8.41 2.57 -8.12
N ASP A 112 9.60 1.96 -8.11
CA ASP A 112 10.20 1.36 -6.91
C ASP A 112 11.74 1.45 -6.96
N VAL A 113 12.38 1.57 -5.80
CA VAL A 113 13.85 1.53 -5.69
C VAL A 113 14.41 0.11 -5.84
N GLY A 114 13.61 -0.90 -5.60
CA GLY A 114 13.96 -2.31 -5.76
C GLY A 114 13.97 -2.75 -7.23
N HIS A 115 14.44 -3.96 -7.45
CA HIS A 115 14.50 -4.58 -8.78
C HIS A 115 13.81 -5.94 -8.76
N SER A 116 13.21 -6.33 -9.86
CA SER A 116 12.57 -7.64 -10.05
C SER A 116 11.49 -7.92 -8.99
N LEU A 117 10.74 -6.91 -8.60
CA LEU A 117 9.68 -7.00 -7.59
C LEU A 117 8.30 -7.17 -8.21
N LEU A 118 8.04 -6.42 -9.31
CA LEU A 118 6.74 -6.39 -9.96
C LEU A 118 6.41 -7.78 -10.55
N VAL A 119 5.18 -8.25 -10.36
CA VAL A 119 4.77 -9.56 -10.88
C VAL A 119 4.74 -9.57 -12.40
N GLU A 120 5.02 -10.74 -12.98
CA GLU A 120 5.15 -10.94 -14.43
C GLU A 120 3.88 -10.51 -15.21
N GLU A 121 2.70 -10.71 -14.65
CA GLU A 121 1.43 -10.30 -15.24
C GLU A 121 1.37 -8.77 -15.44
N LEU A 122 1.83 -8.00 -14.47
CA LEU A 122 1.87 -6.54 -14.56
C LEU A 122 2.99 -6.05 -15.48
N LEU A 123 4.14 -6.74 -15.49
CA LEU A 123 5.24 -6.45 -16.44
C LEU A 123 4.82 -6.62 -17.90
N LYS A 124 3.91 -7.56 -18.19
CA LYS A 124 3.38 -7.82 -19.54
C LYS A 124 2.19 -6.94 -19.92
N ASN A 125 1.67 -6.15 -18.99
CA ASN A 125 0.50 -5.31 -19.24
C ASN A 125 0.92 -4.00 -19.91
N GLU A 126 0.46 -3.76 -21.14
CA GLU A 126 0.77 -2.58 -21.96
C GLU A 126 0.41 -1.24 -21.26
N LYS A 127 -0.48 -1.27 -20.26
CA LYS A 127 -0.85 -0.08 -19.49
C LYS A 127 0.12 0.21 -18.35
N VAL A 128 1.11 -0.65 -18.09
CA VAL A 128 2.08 -0.51 -17.01
C VAL A 128 3.43 -0.08 -17.56
N VAL A 129 3.96 1.01 -17.03
CA VAL A 129 5.34 1.44 -17.29
C VAL A 129 6.15 1.09 -16.04
N ASN A 130 7.00 0.07 -16.15
CA ASN A 130 7.86 -0.34 -15.06
C ASN A 130 9.06 0.61 -14.91
N LEU A 131 9.17 1.25 -13.74
CA LEU A 131 10.27 2.12 -13.33
C LEU A 131 10.93 1.58 -12.04
N GLU A 132 11.24 0.29 -12.00
CA GLU A 132 12.07 -0.31 -10.94
C GLU A 132 13.50 0.24 -10.97
N GLY A 133 14.18 0.19 -9.82
CA GLY A 133 15.51 0.79 -9.66
C GLY A 133 15.49 2.32 -9.61
N THR A 134 14.32 2.92 -9.47
CA THR A 134 14.14 4.37 -9.51
C THR A 134 13.85 4.94 -8.13
N ASN A 135 14.75 5.81 -7.66
CA ASN A 135 14.49 6.61 -6.47
C ASN A 135 13.57 7.78 -6.84
N ILE A 136 12.37 7.80 -6.29
CA ILE A 136 11.37 8.84 -6.59
C ILE A 136 11.90 10.26 -6.36
N LYS A 137 12.80 10.48 -5.40
CA LYS A 137 13.38 11.80 -5.13
C LYS A 137 14.27 12.29 -6.27
N GLU A 138 14.89 11.38 -7.00
CA GLU A 138 15.85 11.63 -8.07
C GLU A 138 15.19 11.58 -9.46
N LEU A 139 13.94 11.13 -9.54
CA LEU A 139 13.20 11.06 -10.80
C LEU A 139 13.10 12.44 -11.43
N ASP A 140 13.58 12.58 -12.66
CA ASP A 140 13.32 13.77 -13.46
C ASP A 140 11.83 13.88 -13.78
N THR A 141 11.19 14.94 -13.31
CA THR A 141 9.74 15.16 -13.52
C THR A 141 9.37 15.46 -14.97
N ASN A 142 10.37 15.69 -15.84
CA ASN A 142 10.16 15.84 -17.27
C ASN A 142 10.28 14.52 -18.04
N SER A 143 10.77 13.46 -17.41
CA SER A 143 10.89 12.12 -18.02
C SER A 143 9.57 11.38 -18.14
N ILE A 144 8.52 11.84 -17.42
CA ILE A 144 7.17 11.31 -17.48
C ILE A 144 6.14 12.43 -17.62
N GLU A 145 4.99 12.12 -18.16
CA GLU A 145 3.89 13.08 -18.27
C GLU A 145 3.30 13.47 -16.91
N LYS A 146 2.64 14.61 -16.79
CA LYS A 146 1.93 14.99 -15.57
C LYS A 146 0.77 14.04 -15.29
N LEU A 147 0.58 13.70 -14.03
CA LEU A 147 -0.27 12.64 -13.55
C LEU A 147 -1.62 13.17 -13.04
N ASP A 148 -2.67 12.40 -13.28
CA ASP A 148 -4.00 12.68 -12.73
C ASP A 148 -4.14 12.18 -11.30
N PHE A 149 -3.47 11.05 -10.99
CA PHE A 149 -3.55 10.41 -9.68
C PHE A 149 -2.22 9.73 -9.30
N ILE A 150 -1.86 9.83 -8.04
CA ILE A 150 -0.68 9.14 -7.47
C ILE A 150 -1.10 8.39 -6.21
N SER A 151 -0.68 7.12 -6.10
CA SER A 151 -0.64 6.40 -4.82
C SER A 151 0.79 6.29 -4.31
N SER A 152 0.99 6.32 -2.99
CA SER A 152 2.31 6.15 -2.37
C SER A 152 2.24 5.24 -1.15
N ASP A 153 2.99 4.12 -1.20
CA ASP A 153 3.18 3.15 -0.09
C ASP A 153 4.69 2.90 0.13
N VAL A 154 5.47 3.94 0.37
CA VAL A 154 6.91 3.83 0.62
C VAL A 154 7.21 3.31 2.03
N SER A 155 8.38 2.67 2.19
CA SER A 155 8.86 2.14 3.47
C SER A 155 10.23 2.73 3.81
N PHE A 156 10.54 2.77 5.11
CA PHE A 156 11.80 3.25 5.68
C PHE A 156 12.05 4.77 5.55
N ILE A 157 11.14 5.52 4.97
CA ILE A 157 11.18 6.99 4.92
C ILE A 157 9.82 7.57 5.32
N SER A 158 9.83 8.77 5.88
CA SER A 158 8.59 9.51 6.11
C SER A 158 8.07 10.11 4.81
N GLU A 159 6.76 10.14 4.65
CA GLU A 159 6.06 10.72 3.51
C GLU A 159 6.42 12.21 3.26
N ILE A 160 6.88 12.92 4.28
CA ILE A 160 7.39 14.30 4.15
C ILE A 160 8.48 14.41 3.07
N HIS A 161 9.27 13.37 2.87
CA HIS A 161 10.34 13.36 1.86
C HIS A 161 9.85 13.02 0.43
N VAL A 162 8.64 12.49 0.28
CA VAL A 162 8.05 12.08 -1.00
C VAL A 162 7.01 13.08 -1.49
N LEU A 163 6.27 13.70 -0.57
CA LEU A 163 5.22 14.68 -0.88
C LEU A 163 5.65 15.81 -1.83
N PRO A 164 6.87 16.40 -1.74
CA PRO A 164 7.29 17.42 -2.69
C PRO A 164 7.32 16.89 -4.12
N LYS A 165 7.85 15.68 -4.34
CA LYS A 165 7.92 15.06 -5.67
C LYS A 165 6.52 14.68 -6.18
N ILE A 166 5.62 14.20 -5.31
CA ILE A 166 4.21 13.96 -5.65
C ILE A 166 3.57 15.28 -6.14
N TYR A 167 3.81 16.39 -5.44
CA TYR A 167 3.29 17.69 -5.84
C TYR A 167 3.78 18.11 -7.22
N GLU A 168 5.07 17.94 -7.49
CA GLU A 168 5.67 18.26 -8.79
C GLU A 168 5.06 17.45 -9.93
N LEU A 169 4.87 16.13 -9.73
CA LEU A 169 4.38 15.21 -10.76
C LEU A 169 2.89 15.38 -11.09
N LEU A 170 2.08 15.83 -10.15
CA LEU A 170 0.64 16.00 -10.35
C LEU A 170 0.30 17.16 -11.27
N LYS A 171 -0.73 16.99 -12.08
CA LYS A 171 -1.49 18.08 -12.72
C LYS A 171 -2.13 18.97 -11.66
N ILE A 172 -2.46 20.22 -12.01
CA ILE A 172 -3.38 21.04 -11.19
C ILE A 172 -4.71 20.27 -11.05
N LYS A 173 -5.28 20.22 -9.84
CA LYS A 173 -6.42 19.38 -9.44
C LYS A 173 -6.16 17.87 -9.53
N GLY A 174 -4.94 17.46 -9.83
CA GLY A 174 -4.50 16.07 -9.67
C GLY A 174 -4.51 15.68 -8.19
N LYS A 175 -4.74 14.40 -7.92
CA LYS A 175 -5.01 13.90 -6.56
C LYS A 175 -4.00 12.83 -6.17
N ALA A 176 -3.80 12.65 -4.87
CA ALA A 176 -2.97 11.56 -4.38
C ALA A 176 -3.56 10.91 -3.13
N VAL A 177 -3.33 9.60 -3.01
CA VAL A 177 -3.50 8.84 -1.76
C VAL A 177 -2.11 8.46 -1.26
N VAL A 178 -1.79 8.93 -0.06
CA VAL A 178 -0.48 8.74 0.57
C VAL A 178 -0.65 7.94 1.85
N LEU A 179 0.11 6.85 1.97
CA LEU A 179 0.06 5.99 3.15
C LEU A 179 0.90 6.59 4.28
N ILE A 180 0.25 7.01 5.35
CA ILE A 180 0.92 7.48 6.57
C ILE A 180 1.29 6.27 7.43
N LYS A 181 2.57 6.09 7.66
CA LYS A 181 3.14 5.01 8.47
C LYS A 181 3.77 5.57 9.74
N PRO A 182 3.08 5.52 10.88
CA PRO A 182 3.60 6.09 12.14
C PRO A 182 4.98 5.58 12.53
N GLN A 183 5.29 4.32 12.22
CA GLN A 183 6.58 3.70 12.52
C GLN A 183 7.77 4.36 11.81
N PHE A 184 7.57 5.06 10.70
CA PHE A 184 8.62 5.75 9.96
C PHE A 184 8.63 7.28 10.19
N ALA A 185 7.63 7.81 10.89
CA ALA A 185 7.48 9.24 11.11
C ALA A 185 7.52 9.67 12.59
N ALA A 186 7.36 8.73 13.53
CA ALA A 186 7.26 9.05 14.96
C ALA A 186 8.61 9.22 15.66
N GLY A 187 9.71 8.73 15.08
CA GLY A 187 11.02 8.61 15.73
C GLY A 187 11.16 7.30 16.52
N SER A 188 12.40 6.80 16.58
CA SER A 188 12.72 5.47 17.15
C SER A 188 12.33 5.29 18.61
N GLN A 189 12.35 6.38 19.40
CA GLN A 189 11.97 6.36 20.83
C GLN A 189 10.50 6.01 21.08
N HIS A 190 9.65 6.04 20.06
CA HIS A 190 8.22 5.71 20.16
C HIS A 190 7.90 4.28 19.67
N LEU A 191 8.90 3.55 19.22
CA LEU A 191 8.77 2.16 18.78
C LEU A 191 8.98 1.18 19.93
N ASN A 192 8.15 0.14 19.99
CA ASN A 192 8.44 -1.00 20.85
C ASN A 192 9.53 -1.89 20.21
N LYS A 193 9.94 -2.96 20.93
CA LYS A 193 10.95 -3.93 20.46
C LYS A 193 10.64 -4.59 19.11
N ASN A 194 9.39 -4.57 18.67
CA ASN A 194 8.94 -5.13 17.39
C ASN A 194 8.78 -4.04 16.30
N GLY A 195 9.21 -2.80 16.53
CA GLY A 195 9.07 -1.70 15.59
C GLY A 195 7.63 -1.17 15.45
N VAL A 196 6.78 -1.35 16.48
CA VAL A 196 5.37 -0.94 16.46
C VAL A 196 5.13 0.27 17.35
N VAL A 197 4.45 1.28 16.84
CA VAL A 197 3.93 2.42 17.60
C VAL A 197 2.59 2.03 18.22
N LYS A 198 2.53 1.95 19.57
CA LYS A 198 1.30 1.57 20.30
C LYS A 198 0.53 2.76 20.88
N ASN A 199 1.17 3.91 21.00
CA ASN A 199 0.57 5.07 21.64
C ASN A 199 -0.28 5.87 20.65
N ILE A 200 -1.60 5.88 20.85
CA ILE A 200 -2.56 6.58 20.00
C ILE A 200 -2.26 8.07 19.84
N LYS A 201 -1.76 8.75 20.89
CA LYS A 201 -1.40 10.18 20.81
C LYS A 201 -0.23 10.42 19.85
N ILE A 202 0.67 9.44 19.71
CA ILE A 202 1.76 9.52 18.74
C ILE A 202 1.22 9.38 17.30
N HIS A 203 0.26 8.47 17.07
CA HIS A 203 -0.42 8.37 15.78
C HIS A 203 -1.10 9.69 15.40
N GLN A 204 -1.85 10.30 16.33
CA GLN A 204 -2.49 11.61 16.13
C GLN A 204 -1.49 12.69 15.74
N LYS A 205 -0.38 12.78 16.49
CA LYS A 205 0.69 13.76 16.22
C LYS A 205 1.32 13.54 14.84
N VAL A 206 1.58 12.29 14.45
CA VAL A 206 2.15 11.96 13.13
C VAL A 206 1.20 12.38 12.02
N ILE A 207 -0.09 12.03 12.11
CA ILE A 207 -1.10 12.44 11.13
C ILE A 207 -1.13 13.96 11.00
N GLN A 208 -1.23 14.68 12.12
CA GLN A 208 -1.27 16.15 12.14
C GLN A 208 -0.04 16.76 11.47
N ASN A 209 1.16 16.26 11.78
CA ASN A 209 2.40 16.78 11.21
C ASN A 209 2.45 16.58 9.68
N ILE A 210 2.07 15.40 9.18
CA ILE A 210 2.09 15.12 7.74
C ILE A 210 1.02 15.93 7.01
N VAL A 211 -0.19 16.06 7.57
CA VAL A 211 -1.28 16.88 7.03
C VAL A 211 -0.87 18.36 6.95
N MET A 212 -0.28 18.90 8.02
CA MET A 212 0.21 20.29 8.03
C MET A 212 1.31 20.50 6.99
N PHE A 213 2.23 19.55 6.85
CA PHE A 213 3.30 19.63 5.86
C PHE A 213 2.74 19.58 4.43
N ALA A 214 1.83 18.66 4.13
CA ALA A 214 1.17 18.57 2.83
C ALA A 214 0.43 19.87 2.47
N ASN A 215 -0.32 20.43 3.42
CA ASN A 215 -1.00 21.71 3.22
C ASN A 215 -0.01 22.86 2.93
N LYS A 216 1.10 22.93 3.69
CA LYS A 216 2.15 23.94 3.46
C LYS A 216 2.80 23.84 2.08
N LEU A 217 2.86 22.65 1.50
CA LEU A 217 3.36 22.43 0.13
C LEU A 217 2.37 22.91 -0.95
N GLY A 218 1.11 23.16 -0.61
CA GLY A 218 0.09 23.56 -1.58
C GLY A 218 -0.98 22.50 -1.82
N PHE A 219 -1.00 21.39 -1.08
CA PHE A 219 -2.08 20.44 -1.17
C PHE A 219 -3.33 20.90 -0.40
N ARG A 220 -4.48 20.81 -1.03
CA ARG A 220 -5.76 20.78 -0.33
C ARG A 220 -5.93 19.39 0.30
N ILE A 221 -6.12 19.37 1.59
CA ILE A 221 -6.45 18.13 2.32
C ILE A 221 -7.93 17.82 2.09
N ILE A 222 -8.20 16.65 1.50
CA ILE A 222 -9.58 16.25 1.25
C ILE A 222 -10.10 15.46 2.44
N ASP A 223 -9.40 14.35 2.80
CA ASP A 223 -9.80 13.50 3.91
C ASP A 223 -8.67 12.60 4.39
N VAL A 224 -8.87 11.92 5.52
CA VAL A 224 -7.99 10.89 6.07
C VAL A 224 -8.86 9.71 6.52
N THR A 225 -8.39 8.48 6.28
CA THR A 225 -8.95 7.25 6.87
C THR A 225 -7.84 6.31 7.29
N TYR A 226 -8.16 5.13 7.84
CA TYR A 226 -7.17 4.11 8.18
C TYR A 226 -7.17 2.96 7.17
N SER A 227 -6.01 2.29 7.05
CA SER A 227 -5.86 1.08 6.25
C SER A 227 -6.70 -0.06 6.83
N PRO A 228 -7.40 -0.86 6.01
CA PRO A 228 -8.21 -1.98 6.50
C PRO A 228 -7.35 -3.13 7.03
N ILE A 229 -6.05 -3.10 6.77
CA ILE A 229 -5.08 -4.11 7.19
C ILE A 229 -3.87 -3.45 7.84
N LYS A 230 -3.28 -4.13 8.82
CA LYS A 230 -2.02 -3.71 9.44
C LYS A 230 -0.83 -3.92 8.50
N GLY A 231 0.21 -3.12 8.68
CA GLY A 231 1.51 -3.36 8.08
C GLY A 231 2.15 -4.68 8.54
N PRO A 232 3.25 -5.13 7.90
CA PRO A 232 3.85 -6.45 8.16
C PRO A 232 4.26 -6.70 9.61
N ALA A 233 4.68 -5.66 10.34
CA ALA A 233 5.05 -5.74 11.76
C ALA A 233 3.86 -5.56 12.72
N GLY A 234 2.65 -5.32 12.19
CA GLY A 234 1.44 -5.09 12.98
C GLY A 234 1.12 -3.62 13.26
N ASN A 235 1.78 -2.68 12.58
CA ASN A 235 1.47 -1.25 12.69
C ASN A 235 0.14 -0.91 12.03
N ILE A 236 -0.64 -0.04 12.68
CA ILE A 236 -1.78 0.63 12.08
C ILE A 236 -1.25 1.73 11.16
N GLU A 237 -1.77 1.80 9.93
CA GLU A 237 -1.38 2.75 8.91
C GLU A 237 -2.61 3.55 8.45
N TYR A 238 -2.41 4.77 7.92
CA TYR A 238 -3.51 5.66 7.53
C TYR A 238 -3.38 6.07 6.08
N LEU A 239 -4.48 6.48 5.48
CA LEU A 239 -4.61 6.87 4.08
C LEU A 239 -4.99 8.35 4.03
N LEU A 240 -4.06 9.19 3.61
CA LEU A 240 -4.26 10.61 3.42
C LEU A 240 -4.63 10.89 1.96
N TYR A 241 -5.78 11.54 1.74
CA TYR A 241 -6.26 11.94 0.42
C TYR A 241 -6.10 13.45 0.22
N VAL A 242 -5.34 13.82 -0.79
CA VAL A 242 -4.97 15.20 -1.10
C VAL A 242 -5.21 15.56 -2.56
N GLU A 243 -5.36 16.85 -2.83
CA GLU A 243 -5.46 17.42 -4.17
C GLU A 243 -4.45 18.56 -4.33
N LYS A 244 -3.72 18.59 -5.44
CA LYS A 244 -2.89 19.75 -5.81
C LYS A 244 -3.79 20.93 -6.15
N ASN A 245 -3.78 21.96 -5.31
CA ASN A 245 -4.67 23.11 -5.45
C ASN A 245 -3.95 24.39 -5.02
N GLU A 246 -4.13 25.46 -5.77
CA GLU A 246 -3.50 26.76 -5.46
C GLU A 246 -4.18 27.50 -4.30
N ASN A 247 -5.42 27.15 -3.96
CA ASN A 247 -6.21 27.78 -2.89
C ASN A 247 -6.42 26.82 -1.72
N ASN A 248 -5.55 26.91 -0.72
CA ASN A 248 -5.52 25.98 0.43
C ASN A 248 -5.88 26.67 1.74
N LEU A 249 -7.08 26.49 2.21
CA LEU A 249 -7.43 26.80 3.59
C LEU A 249 -7.51 25.50 4.39
N LEU A 250 -6.60 25.33 5.36
CA LEU A 250 -6.61 24.22 6.30
C LEU A 250 -7.41 24.63 7.55
N ASP A 251 -8.51 23.95 7.81
CA ASP A 251 -9.19 24.03 9.09
C ASP A 251 -8.48 23.17 10.13
N LEU A 252 -7.66 23.80 10.96
CA LEU A 252 -6.87 23.13 12.00
C LEU A 252 -7.74 22.44 13.07
N TYR A 253 -8.93 22.99 13.36
CA TYR A 253 -9.83 22.39 14.33
C TYR A 253 -10.44 21.11 13.79
N LYS A 254 -10.96 21.15 12.57
CA LYS A 254 -11.49 19.98 11.86
C LYS A 254 -10.41 18.89 11.71
N MET A 255 -9.19 19.27 11.33
CA MET A 255 -8.07 18.34 11.20
C MET A 255 -7.75 17.61 12.53
N LYS A 256 -7.72 18.34 13.66
CA LYS A 256 -7.44 17.71 14.97
C LYS A 256 -8.53 16.74 15.38
N ASN A 257 -9.79 17.08 15.18
CA ASN A 257 -10.93 16.22 15.49
C ASN A 257 -10.93 14.98 14.61
N ASN A 258 -10.71 15.12 13.31
CA ASN A 258 -10.60 13.98 12.39
C ASN A 258 -9.47 13.03 12.80
N ALA A 259 -8.29 13.55 13.16
CA ALA A 259 -7.17 12.72 13.60
C ALA A 259 -7.51 11.93 14.90
N LEU A 260 -8.22 12.55 15.83
CA LEU A 260 -8.68 11.90 17.07
C LEU A 260 -9.70 10.78 16.76
N GLU A 261 -10.70 11.07 15.97
CA GLU A 261 -11.78 10.15 15.61
C GLU A 261 -11.23 8.93 14.84
N ILE A 262 -10.49 9.17 13.77
CA ILE A 262 -9.92 8.12 12.89
C ILE A 262 -8.95 7.22 13.66
N THR A 263 -8.10 7.77 14.53
CA THR A 263 -7.18 6.95 15.33
C THR A 263 -7.93 6.12 16.35
N THR A 264 -8.97 6.66 16.97
CA THR A 264 -9.81 5.94 17.94
C THR A 264 -10.51 4.75 17.28
N GLU A 265 -11.10 4.97 16.11
CA GLU A 265 -11.75 3.94 15.31
C GLU A 265 -10.75 2.85 14.87
N ALA A 266 -9.60 3.25 14.31
CA ALA A 266 -8.57 2.33 13.86
C ALA A 266 -8.05 1.43 14.98
N PHE A 267 -7.84 1.98 16.18
CA PHE A 267 -7.40 1.20 17.35
C PHE A 267 -8.49 0.26 17.88
N LYS A 268 -9.77 0.57 17.64
CA LYS A 268 -10.89 -0.32 17.98
C LYS A 268 -11.04 -1.47 16.99
N GLU A 269 -11.01 -1.16 15.70
CA GLU A 269 -11.29 -2.13 14.63
C GLU A 269 -10.09 -3.07 14.34
N LEU A 270 -8.87 -2.56 14.49
CA LEU A 270 -7.64 -3.28 14.18
C LEU A 270 -6.92 -3.80 15.45
N LYS A 271 -7.64 -4.29 16.44
CA LYS A 271 -7.06 -4.89 17.67
C LYS A 271 -6.23 -6.13 17.40
#